data_ffe624b817ac673928b8e81928d87fa0
#
_entry.id   ffe624b817ac673928b8e81928d87fa0
#
_cell.length_a   1.000
_cell.length_b   1.000
_cell.length_c   1.000
_cell.angle_alpha   90.00
_cell.angle_beta   90.00
_cell.angle_gamma   90.00
#
_symmetry.space_group_name_H-M   'P 1'
#
loop_
_entity.id
_entity.type
_entity.pdbx_description
1 polymer ?
#
loop_
_entity_poly.entity_id
_entity_poly.type
_entity_poly.pdbx_seq_one_letter_code
_entity_poly.pdbx_strand_id
1 'polypeptide(L)'
;MKQEKKSDMSVLLSYAGSRRGLTFLGLALSAVSMLLSMAPYICIWLVARDLIAVAPKWTQAQNVSKYGWIAFAFAVGGIILYFAGLMCTHLAAFRTASNIRKQGVAHVMKAPLGFFDSNASGLIRGRLDAAAADTETLLAHNLADIVGTIVLFVAMLVMMFVFDWRMGAACLLAAVISVIAMFSMMGGKNTKLMAEYQAAQDRMT
;
A
#
# COMPACT_ATOMS: atom_id res chain seq x y z
N MET A 1 31.64 -20.66 1.07
CA MET A 1 30.98 -19.58 0.30
C MET A 1 29.78 -19.07 1.10
N LYS A 2 29.82 -17.84 1.67
CA LYS A 2 28.67 -17.19 2.29
C LYS A 2 27.67 -16.91 1.18
N GLN A 3 26.53 -17.62 1.14
CA GLN A 3 25.39 -17.18 0.35
C GLN A 3 24.94 -15.83 0.94
N GLU A 4 25.11 -14.76 0.19
CA GLU A 4 24.47 -13.49 0.52
C GLU A 4 22.95 -13.73 0.59
N LYS A 5 22.39 -13.54 1.77
CA LYS A 5 20.95 -13.66 2.00
C LYS A 5 20.27 -12.54 1.21
N LYS A 6 19.85 -12.83 -0.02
CA LYS A 6 19.08 -11.89 -0.83
C LYS A 6 17.85 -11.47 -0.01
N SER A 7 17.55 -10.19 0.00
CA SER A 7 16.32 -9.69 0.64
C SER A 7 15.10 -10.40 0.04
N ASP A 8 14.14 -10.78 0.88
CA ASP A 8 12.92 -11.48 0.46
C ASP A 8 12.19 -10.72 -0.66
N MET A 9 12.19 -9.38 -0.59
CA MET A 9 11.65 -8.51 -1.64
C MET A 9 12.42 -8.65 -2.96
N SER A 10 13.75 -8.81 -2.91
CA SER A 10 14.57 -9.05 -4.10
C SER A 10 14.26 -10.40 -4.76
N VAL A 11 13.95 -11.40 -3.95
CA VAL A 11 13.52 -12.73 -4.43
C VAL A 11 12.15 -12.62 -5.09
N LEU A 12 11.17 -11.97 -4.46
CA LEU A 12 9.84 -11.74 -5.03
C LEU A 12 9.91 -10.99 -6.36
N LEU A 13 10.68 -9.92 -6.43
CA LEU A 13 10.90 -9.16 -7.66
C LEU A 13 11.62 -9.98 -8.75
N SER A 14 12.38 -11.02 -8.38
CA SER A 14 12.96 -11.91 -9.37
C SER A 14 11.90 -12.72 -10.14
N TYR A 15 10.79 -13.08 -9.49
CA TYR A 15 9.65 -13.74 -10.13
C TYR A 15 8.84 -12.81 -11.04
N ALA A 16 8.90 -11.48 -10.83
CA ALA A 16 8.26 -10.50 -11.72
C ALA A 16 8.91 -10.45 -13.13
N GLY A 17 10.14 -10.94 -13.26
CA GLY A 17 10.86 -11.03 -14.54
C GLY A 17 10.99 -9.66 -15.23
N SER A 18 10.60 -9.58 -16.51
CA SER A 18 10.65 -8.35 -17.32
C SER A 18 9.64 -7.27 -16.89
N ARG A 19 8.68 -7.59 -16.02
CA ARG A 19 7.61 -6.68 -15.59
C ARG A 19 7.90 -5.94 -14.28
N ARG A 20 9.12 -6.02 -13.75
CA ARG A 20 9.55 -5.26 -12.54
C ARG A 20 9.31 -3.76 -12.67
N GLY A 21 9.49 -3.21 -13.87
CA GLY A 21 9.24 -1.80 -14.15
C GLY A 21 7.79 -1.37 -13.90
N LEU A 22 6.81 -2.26 -14.16
CA LEU A 22 5.40 -1.96 -13.88
C LEU A 22 5.11 -1.85 -12.37
N THR A 23 5.76 -2.66 -11.54
CA THR A 23 5.62 -2.52 -10.07
C THR A 23 6.12 -1.14 -9.63
N PHE A 24 7.32 -0.74 -10.03
CA PHE A 24 7.87 0.56 -9.65
C PHE A 24 7.06 1.73 -10.22
N LEU A 25 6.59 1.62 -11.48
CA LEU A 25 5.72 2.62 -12.08
C LEU A 25 4.40 2.74 -11.30
N GLY A 26 3.78 1.62 -10.93
CA GLY A 26 2.56 1.60 -10.14
C GLY A 26 2.74 2.26 -8.78
N LEU A 27 3.85 1.96 -8.07
CA LEU A 27 4.18 2.58 -6.79
C LEU A 27 4.41 4.10 -6.93
N ALA A 28 5.11 4.53 -7.98
CA ALA A 28 5.34 5.95 -8.25
C ALA A 28 4.03 6.69 -8.54
N LEU A 29 3.15 6.09 -9.38
CA LEU A 29 1.82 6.65 -9.65
C LEU A 29 0.94 6.72 -8.40
N SER A 30 0.97 5.69 -7.54
CA SER A 30 0.29 5.71 -6.24
C SER A 30 0.80 6.85 -5.37
N ALA A 31 2.11 7.03 -5.24
CA ALA A 31 2.71 8.12 -4.48
C ALA A 31 2.27 9.50 -5.01
N VAL A 32 2.33 9.71 -6.32
CA VAL A 32 1.91 10.98 -6.95
C VAL A 32 0.41 11.22 -6.76
N SER A 33 -0.43 10.19 -6.90
CA SER A 33 -1.87 10.31 -6.70
C SER A 33 -2.21 10.77 -5.29
N MET A 34 -1.49 10.26 -4.25
CA MET A 34 -1.66 10.69 -2.87
C MET A 34 -1.29 12.15 -2.65
N LEU A 35 -0.24 12.65 -3.32
CA LEU A 35 0.12 14.07 -3.26
C LEU A 35 -0.95 14.95 -3.95
N LEU A 36 -1.47 14.52 -5.10
CA LEU A 36 -2.54 15.25 -5.77
C LEU A 36 -3.82 15.30 -4.95
N SER A 37 -4.14 14.23 -4.21
CA SER A 37 -5.32 14.17 -3.35
C SER A 37 -5.26 15.15 -2.16
N MET A 38 -4.09 15.71 -1.85
CA MET A 38 -3.95 16.76 -0.83
C MET A 38 -4.29 18.16 -1.36
N ALA A 39 -4.17 18.41 -2.67
CA ALA A 39 -4.43 19.73 -3.25
C ALA A 39 -5.84 20.27 -2.97
N PRO A 40 -6.93 19.47 -2.99
CA PRO A 40 -8.26 19.93 -2.60
C PRO A 40 -8.32 20.53 -1.19
N TYR A 41 -7.59 19.97 -0.21
CA TYR A 41 -7.55 20.52 1.16
C TYR A 41 -6.91 21.89 1.22
N ILE A 42 -5.85 22.11 0.42
CA ILE A 42 -5.22 23.43 0.30
C ILE A 42 -6.19 24.41 -0.35
N CYS A 43 -6.93 24.00 -1.37
CA CYS A 43 -7.95 24.82 -2.03
C CYS A 43 -9.09 25.19 -1.07
N ILE A 44 -9.56 24.24 -0.25
CA ILE A 44 -10.58 24.50 0.79
C ILE A 44 -10.06 25.55 1.78
N TRP A 45 -8.82 25.44 2.23
CA TRP A 45 -8.21 26.43 3.11
C TRP A 45 -8.15 27.83 2.44
N LEU A 46 -7.78 27.91 1.15
CA LEU A 46 -7.74 29.17 0.39
C LEU A 46 -9.16 29.80 0.27
N VAL A 47 -10.15 28.96 0.00
CA VAL A 47 -11.58 29.41 -0.03
C VAL A 47 -12.00 29.93 1.33
N ALA A 48 -11.72 29.19 2.40
CA ALA A 48 -12.08 29.62 3.76
C ALA A 48 -11.41 30.94 4.13
N ARG A 49 -10.13 31.11 3.81
CA ARG A 49 -9.39 32.35 4.03
C ARG A 49 -10.01 33.52 3.28
N ASP A 50 -10.35 33.35 2.00
CA ASP A 50 -10.97 34.39 1.18
C ASP A 50 -12.35 34.78 1.73
N LEU A 51 -13.16 33.81 2.17
CA LEU A 51 -14.47 34.04 2.78
C LEU A 51 -14.36 34.81 4.10
N ILE A 52 -13.44 34.42 4.97
CA ILE A 52 -13.23 35.09 6.27
C ILE A 52 -12.77 36.55 6.05
N ALA A 53 -11.93 36.81 5.06
CA ALA A 53 -11.43 38.14 4.77
C ALA A 53 -12.52 39.14 4.33
N VAL A 54 -13.59 38.67 3.71
CA VAL A 54 -14.72 39.53 3.22
C VAL A 54 -15.94 39.49 4.10
N ALA A 55 -15.92 38.76 5.22
CA ALA A 55 -17.06 38.64 6.13
C ALA A 55 -17.49 40.03 6.67
N PRO A 56 -18.81 40.30 6.75
CA PRO A 56 -20.00 39.49 6.43
C PRO A 56 -20.45 39.54 4.95
N LYS A 57 -19.73 40.22 4.05
CA LYS A 57 -20.11 40.41 2.65
C LYS A 57 -19.63 39.28 1.76
N TRP A 58 -20.14 38.07 1.98
CA TRP A 58 -19.73 36.83 1.29
C TRP A 58 -19.76 36.88 -0.25
N THR A 59 -20.63 37.73 -0.82
CA THR A 59 -20.73 37.89 -2.28
C THR A 59 -19.53 38.58 -2.91
N GLN A 60 -18.64 39.15 -2.11
CA GLN A 60 -17.40 39.79 -2.59
C GLN A 60 -16.21 38.81 -2.71
N ALA A 61 -16.37 37.56 -2.29
CA ALA A 61 -15.33 36.54 -2.44
C ALA A 61 -15.18 36.15 -3.92
N GLN A 62 -14.09 36.59 -4.57
CA GLN A 62 -13.93 36.45 -6.03
C GLN A 62 -13.31 35.10 -6.45
N ASN A 63 -12.53 34.45 -5.58
CA ASN A 63 -11.73 33.29 -5.97
C ASN A 63 -12.35 31.93 -5.64
N VAL A 64 -13.54 31.90 -5.02
CA VAL A 64 -14.19 30.66 -4.57
C VAL A 64 -14.39 29.68 -5.73
N SER A 65 -14.95 30.16 -6.84
CA SER A 65 -15.17 29.35 -8.03
C SER A 65 -13.87 28.83 -8.64
N LYS A 66 -12.85 29.68 -8.71
CA LYS A 66 -11.52 29.31 -9.22
C LYS A 66 -10.88 28.18 -8.41
N TYR A 67 -10.84 28.32 -7.07
CA TYR A 67 -10.29 27.29 -6.20
C TYR A 67 -11.15 26.02 -6.18
N GLY A 68 -12.48 26.15 -6.33
CA GLY A 68 -13.38 25.02 -6.49
C GLY A 68 -13.06 24.17 -7.72
N TRP A 69 -12.86 24.81 -8.90
CA TRP A 69 -12.48 24.10 -10.12
C TRP A 69 -11.09 23.49 -10.06
N ILE A 70 -10.15 24.18 -9.43
CA ILE A 70 -8.79 23.65 -9.22
C ILE A 70 -8.86 22.42 -8.32
N ALA A 71 -9.59 22.49 -7.20
CA ALA A 71 -9.78 21.34 -6.30
C ALA A 71 -10.39 20.14 -7.02
N PHE A 72 -11.44 20.39 -7.82
CA PHE A 72 -12.09 19.35 -8.61
C PHE A 72 -11.12 18.71 -9.62
N ALA A 73 -10.34 19.51 -10.37
CA ALA A 73 -9.38 19.00 -11.33
C ALA A 73 -8.29 18.12 -10.66
N PHE A 74 -7.77 18.54 -9.51
CA PHE A 74 -6.79 17.76 -8.75
C PHE A 74 -7.38 16.49 -8.17
N ALA A 75 -8.62 16.53 -7.68
CA ALA A 75 -9.30 15.35 -7.16
C ALA A 75 -9.52 14.30 -8.27
N VAL A 76 -10.04 14.72 -9.42
CA VAL A 76 -10.26 13.84 -10.57
C VAL A 76 -8.94 13.30 -11.10
N GLY A 77 -7.92 14.17 -11.27
CA GLY A 77 -6.58 13.78 -11.70
C GLY A 77 -5.93 12.77 -10.75
N GLY A 78 -6.06 12.97 -9.43
CA GLY A 78 -5.59 12.04 -8.41
C GLY A 78 -6.23 10.67 -8.53
N ILE A 79 -7.56 10.61 -8.71
CA ILE A 79 -8.29 9.35 -8.90
C ILE A 79 -7.82 8.63 -10.17
N ILE A 80 -7.69 9.32 -11.29
CA ILE A 80 -7.22 8.72 -12.55
C ILE A 80 -5.83 8.14 -12.39
N LEU A 81 -4.89 8.86 -11.76
CA LEU A 81 -3.53 8.38 -11.52
C LEU A 81 -3.51 7.18 -10.53
N TYR A 82 -4.37 7.20 -9.52
CA TYR A 82 -4.50 6.07 -8.60
C TYR A 82 -4.94 4.79 -9.33
N PHE A 83 -5.98 4.87 -10.16
CA PHE A 83 -6.42 3.73 -10.97
C PHE A 83 -5.36 3.26 -11.96
N ALA A 84 -4.63 4.17 -12.61
CA ALA A 84 -3.53 3.82 -13.49
C ALA A 84 -2.41 3.09 -12.72
N GLY A 85 -2.09 3.55 -11.51
CA GLY A 85 -1.14 2.92 -10.61
C GLY A 85 -1.57 1.51 -10.22
N LEU A 86 -2.83 1.33 -9.81
CA LEU A 86 -3.41 0.02 -9.49
C LEU A 86 -3.37 -0.93 -10.68
N MET A 87 -3.71 -0.47 -11.88
CA MET A 87 -3.61 -1.30 -13.09
C MET A 87 -2.18 -1.81 -13.31
N CYS A 88 -1.17 -0.95 -13.11
CA CYS A 88 0.24 -1.35 -13.24
C CYS A 88 0.63 -2.39 -12.19
N THR A 89 0.26 -2.19 -10.91
CA THR A 89 0.58 -3.14 -9.82
C THR A 89 -0.14 -4.47 -10.02
N HIS A 90 -1.42 -4.47 -10.40
CA HIS A 90 -2.17 -5.70 -10.67
C HIS A 90 -1.58 -6.51 -11.83
N LEU A 91 -1.23 -5.86 -12.96
CA LEU A 91 -0.60 -6.55 -14.08
C LEU A 91 0.74 -7.18 -13.71
N ALA A 92 1.53 -6.51 -12.88
CA ALA A 92 2.79 -7.05 -12.35
C ALA A 92 2.53 -8.21 -11.38
N ALA A 93 1.57 -8.07 -10.47
CA ALA A 93 1.21 -9.06 -9.47
C ALA A 93 0.70 -10.37 -10.09
N PHE A 94 -0.23 -10.30 -11.05
CA PHE A 94 -0.74 -11.48 -11.76
C PHE A 94 0.37 -12.24 -12.49
N ARG A 95 1.32 -11.52 -13.09
CA ARG A 95 2.46 -12.17 -13.75
C ARG A 95 3.39 -12.84 -12.74
N THR A 96 3.64 -12.18 -11.62
CA THR A 96 4.47 -12.74 -10.55
C THR A 96 3.84 -14.00 -9.96
N ALA A 97 2.56 -13.97 -9.62
CA ALA A 97 1.81 -15.12 -9.11
C ALA A 97 1.79 -16.29 -10.11
N SER A 98 1.56 -15.99 -11.41
CA SER A 98 1.62 -17.00 -12.47
C SER A 98 3.02 -17.63 -12.59
N ASN A 99 4.08 -16.84 -12.49
CA ASN A 99 5.45 -17.33 -12.55
C ASN A 99 5.81 -18.19 -11.32
N ILE A 100 5.34 -17.80 -10.12
CA ILE A 100 5.51 -18.59 -8.89
C ILE A 100 4.85 -19.96 -9.07
N ARG A 101 3.59 -20.01 -9.53
CA ARG A 101 2.88 -21.27 -9.80
C ARG A 101 3.65 -22.15 -10.79
N LYS A 102 4.07 -21.58 -11.93
CA LYS A 102 4.79 -22.34 -12.98
C LYS A 102 6.12 -22.88 -12.48
N GLN A 103 6.92 -22.06 -11.80
CA GLN A 103 8.23 -22.49 -11.31
C GLN A 103 8.08 -23.47 -10.13
N GLY A 104 7.08 -23.27 -9.26
CA GLY A 104 6.78 -24.20 -8.18
C GLY A 104 6.38 -25.58 -8.69
N VAL A 105 5.45 -25.65 -9.64
CA VAL A 105 5.07 -26.94 -10.30
C VAL A 105 6.28 -27.56 -10.98
N ALA A 106 7.07 -26.82 -11.76
CA ALA A 106 8.26 -27.32 -12.41
C ALA A 106 9.31 -27.84 -11.44
N HIS A 107 9.38 -27.26 -10.23
CA HIS A 107 10.26 -27.75 -9.17
C HIS A 107 9.76 -29.05 -8.57
N VAL A 108 8.47 -29.12 -8.24
CA VAL A 108 7.83 -30.32 -7.66
C VAL A 108 7.89 -31.50 -8.63
N MET A 109 7.73 -31.27 -9.95
CA MET A 109 7.83 -32.33 -10.97
C MET A 109 9.22 -32.99 -11.02
N LYS A 110 10.24 -32.39 -10.46
CA LYS A 110 11.59 -32.97 -10.36
C LYS A 110 11.81 -33.80 -9.11
N ALA A 111 10.83 -33.83 -8.19
CA ALA A 111 10.92 -34.61 -6.97
C ALA A 111 10.78 -36.12 -7.30
N PRO A 112 11.47 -37.00 -6.54
CA PRO A 112 11.31 -38.45 -6.70
C PRO A 112 9.90 -38.89 -6.31
N LEU A 113 9.42 -39.99 -6.90
CA LEU A 113 8.07 -40.52 -6.64
C LEU A 113 7.76 -40.73 -5.15
N GLY A 114 8.74 -41.22 -4.39
CA GLY A 114 8.58 -41.42 -2.94
C GLY A 114 8.31 -40.13 -2.15
N PHE A 115 8.57 -38.96 -2.72
CA PHE A 115 8.16 -37.68 -2.09
C PHE A 115 6.64 -37.55 -2.02
N PHE A 116 5.92 -38.11 -3.00
CA PHE A 116 4.46 -38.02 -3.05
C PHE A 116 3.75 -39.08 -2.17
N ASP A 117 4.48 -40.09 -1.72
CA ASP A 117 3.94 -41.09 -0.75
C ASP A 117 3.65 -40.46 0.63
N SER A 118 4.48 -39.48 1.03
CA SER A 118 4.34 -38.75 2.29
C SER A 118 3.66 -37.38 2.15
N ASN A 119 3.53 -36.86 0.92
CA ASN A 119 2.98 -35.54 0.65
C ASN A 119 1.86 -35.63 -0.40
N ALA A 120 0.62 -35.50 0.05
CA ALA A 120 -0.52 -35.51 -0.87
C ALA A 120 -0.40 -34.39 -1.91
N SER A 121 -0.55 -34.72 -3.18
CA SER A 121 -0.43 -33.78 -4.30
C SER A 121 -1.41 -32.61 -4.17
N GLY A 122 -2.60 -32.83 -3.61
CA GLY A 122 -3.58 -31.79 -3.32
C GLY A 122 -3.09 -30.77 -2.30
N LEU A 123 -2.40 -31.22 -1.23
CA LEU A 123 -1.84 -30.32 -0.23
C LEU A 123 -0.71 -29.44 -0.80
N ILE A 124 0.16 -30.03 -1.62
CA ILE A 124 1.25 -29.29 -2.28
C ILE A 124 0.66 -28.20 -3.19
N ARG A 125 -0.34 -28.58 -4.00
CA ARG A 125 -1.04 -27.63 -4.88
C ARG A 125 -1.69 -26.52 -4.07
N GLY A 126 -2.43 -26.85 -3.00
CA GLY A 126 -3.09 -25.87 -2.15
C GLY A 126 -2.10 -24.85 -1.54
N ARG A 127 -0.95 -25.31 -1.03
CA ARG A 127 0.10 -24.43 -0.49
C ARG A 127 0.72 -23.55 -1.56
N LEU A 128 0.95 -24.06 -2.76
CA LEU A 128 1.51 -23.29 -3.86
C LEU A 128 0.52 -22.21 -4.35
N ASP A 129 -0.75 -22.56 -4.45
CA ASP A 129 -1.80 -21.62 -4.86
C ASP A 129 -2.01 -20.53 -3.80
N ALA A 130 -2.00 -20.89 -2.51
CA ALA A 130 -2.09 -19.93 -1.40
C ALA A 130 -0.90 -18.96 -1.40
N ALA A 131 0.33 -19.46 -1.48
CA ALA A 131 1.54 -18.63 -1.52
C ALA A 131 1.55 -17.67 -2.73
N ALA A 132 1.06 -18.13 -3.88
CA ALA A 132 0.94 -17.29 -5.08
C ALA A 132 -0.13 -16.20 -4.91
N ALA A 133 -1.27 -16.51 -4.28
CA ALA A 133 -2.34 -15.55 -4.00
C ALA A 133 -1.91 -14.50 -2.97
N ASP A 134 -1.22 -14.90 -1.89
CA ASP A 134 -0.70 -13.98 -0.89
C ASP A 134 0.32 -13.01 -1.52
N THR A 135 1.20 -13.52 -2.40
CA THR A 135 2.16 -12.69 -3.13
C THR A 135 1.45 -11.72 -4.08
N GLU A 136 0.38 -12.15 -4.74
CA GLU A 136 -0.45 -11.30 -5.59
C GLU A 136 -1.06 -10.15 -4.80
N THR A 137 -1.70 -10.44 -3.66
CA THR A 137 -2.29 -9.44 -2.78
C THR A 137 -1.24 -8.46 -2.25
N LEU A 138 -0.08 -8.95 -1.84
CA LEU A 138 1.03 -8.12 -1.38
C LEU A 138 1.49 -7.11 -2.45
N LEU A 139 1.70 -7.57 -3.68
CA LEU A 139 2.22 -6.73 -4.76
C LEU A 139 1.15 -5.84 -5.39
N ALA A 140 -0.11 -6.31 -5.47
CA ALA A 140 -1.20 -5.57 -6.09
C ALA A 140 -1.69 -4.41 -5.22
N HIS A 141 -1.86 -4.65 -3.93
CA HIS A 141 -2.50 -3.73 -2.99
C HIS A 141 -1.55 -3.27 -1.88
N ASN A 142 -1.07 -4.18 -1.04
CA ASN A 142 -0.41 -3.82 0.21
C ASN A 142 0.83 -2.94 -0.01
N LEU A 143 1.63 -3.23 -1.03
CA LEU A 143 2.84 -2.47 -1.31
C LEU A 143 2.52 -1.05 -1.82
N ALA A 144 1.51 -0.91 -2.67
CA ALA A 144 1.04 0.38 -3.16
C ALA A 144 0.43 1.22 -2.03
N ASP A 145 -0.37 0.60 -1.16
CA ASP A 145 -1.02 1.24 -0.02
C ASP A 145 0.01 1.70 1.02
N ILE A 146 1.01 0.87 1.32
CA ILE A 146 2.10 1.24 2.25
C ILE A 146 2.86 2.47 1.72
N VAL A 147 3.28 2.44 0.44
CA VAL A 147 4.01 3.57 -0.17
C VAL A 147 3.14 4.81 -0.20
N GLY A 148 1.89 4.69 -0.65
CA GLY A 148 0.94 5.79 -0.69
C GLY A 148 0.68 6.40 0.69
N THR A 149 0.47 5.56 1.71
CA THR A 149 0.24 6.00 3.10
C THR A 149 1.45 6.71 3.69
N ILE A 150 2.67 6.19 3.47
CA ILE A 150 3.90 6.84 3.94
C ILE A 150 4.05 8.22 3.29
N VAL A 151 3.86 8.31 1.97
CA VAL A 151 3.96 9.60 1.24
C VAL A 151 2.91 10.58 1.73
N LEU A 152 1.66 10.15 1.89
CA LEU A 152 0.57 10.97 2.42
C LEU A 152 0.88 11.47 3.84
N PHE A 153 1.32 10.58 4.72
CA PHE A 153 1.63 10.91 6.11
C PHE A 153 2.77 11.94 6.20
N VAL A 154 3.86 11.72 5.47
CA VAL A 154 4.99 12.66 5.43
C VAL A 154 4.55 14.01 4.86
N ALA A 155 3.79 14.01 3.77
CA ALA A 155 3.31 15.25 3.16
C ALA A 155 2.34 16.02 4.08
N MET A 156 1.46 15.31 4.80
CA MET A 156 0.58 15.91 5.81
C MET A 156 1.38 16.55 6.95
N LEU A 157 2.37 15.85 7.48
CA LEU A 157 3.24 16.41 8.53
C LEU A 157 3.96 17.66 8.04
N VAL A 158 4.57 17.61 6.85
CA VAL A 158 5.26 18.78 6.27
C VAL A 158 4.29 19.94 6.13
N MET A 159 3.09 19.72 5.60
CA MET A 159 2.07 20.76 5.48
C MET A 159 1.73 21.37 6.84
N MET A 160 1.49 20.56 7.86
CA MET A 160 1.14 21.06 9.18
C MET A 160 2.25 21.92 9.79
N PHE A 161 3.52 21.53 9.64
CA PHE A 161 4.65 22.34 10.10
C PHE A 161 4.83 23.64 9.30
N VAL A 162 4.50 23.63 8.00
CA VAL A 162 4.57 24.83 7.15
C VAL A 162 3.47 25.82 7.50
N PHE A 163 2.26 25.35 7.82
CA PHE A 163 1.14 26.23 8.21
C PHE A 163 1.28 26.76 9.64
N ASP A 164 1.56 25.89 10.60
CA ASP A 164 1.80 26.25 11.99
C ASP A 164 2.62 25.15 12.68
N TRP A 165 3.84 25.50 13.10
CA TRP A 165 4.74 24.56 13.75
C TRP A 165 4.18 23.99 15.06
N ARG A 166 3.33 24.75 15.78
CA ARG A 166 2.69 24.32 17.04
C ARG A 166 1.65 23.24 16.77
N MET A 167 0.85 23.44 15.73
CA MET A 167 -0.12 22.42 15.26
C MET A 167 0.62 21.18 14.76
N GLY A 168 1.69 21.37 13.98
CA GLY A 168 2.54 20.26 13.52
C GLY A 168 3.12 19.43 14.65
N ALA A 169 3.64 20.09 15.69
CA ALA A 169 4.18 19.41 16.88
C ALA A 169 3.11 18.64 17.66
N ALA A 170 1.92 19.22 17.86
CA ALA A 170 0.82 18.56 18.55
C ALA A 170 0.34 17.31 17.79
N CYS A 171 0.22 17.39 16.47
CA CYS A 171 -0.20 16.26 15.63
C CYS A 171 0.88 15.18 15.56
N LEU A 172 2.16 15.55 15.49
CA LEU A 172 3.25 14.58 15.56
C LEU A 172 3.24 13.81 16.89
N LEU A 173 3.03 14.51 18.00
CA LEU A 173 2.93 13.89 19.32
C LEU A 173 1.76 12.90 19.38
N ALA A 174 0.59 13.28 18.90
CA ALA A 174 -0.57 12.39 18.82
C ALA A 174 -0.29 11.16 17.95
N ALA A 175 0.36 11.34 16.79
CA ALA A 175 0.75 10.25 15.89
C ALA A 175 1.73 9.28 16.57
N VAL A 176 2.75 9.79 17.27
CA VAL A 176 3.72 8.96 17.99
C VAL A 176 3.04 8.16 19.10
N ILE A 177 2.15 8.77 19.89
CA ILE A 177 1.37 8.07 20.93
C ILE A 177 0.52 6.96 20.30
N SER A 178 -0.15 7.24 19.18
CA SER A 178 -0.99 6.26 18.47
C SER A 178 -0.17 5.07 17.95
N VAL A 179 1.03 5.33 17.42
CA VAL A 179 1.93 4.27 16.94
C VAL A 179 2.42 3.40 18.10
N ILE A 180 2.83 4.02 19.22
CA ILE A 180 3.24 3.29 20.44
C ILE A 180 2.09 2.43 20.97
N ALA A 181 0.88 2.99 21.05
CA ALA A 181 -0.31 2.24 21.48
C ALA A 181 -0.59 1.04 20.54
N MET A 182 -0.51 1.23 19.24
CA MET A 182 -0.70 0.18 18.25
C MET A 182 0.31 -0.95 18.42
N PHE A 183 1.60 -0.64 18.55
CA PHE A 183 2.63 -1.66 18.79
C PHE A 183 2.48 -2.37 20.14
N SER A 184 2.06 -1.65 21.17
CA SER A 184 1.75 -2.23 22.48
C SER A 184 0.61 -3.25 22.41
N MET A 185 -0.42 -2.99 21.58
CA MET A 185 -1.52 -3.91 21.35
C MET A 185 -1.13 -5.13 20.51
N MET A 186 -0.16 -5.00 19.61
CA MET A 186 0.31 -6.12 18.76
C MET A 186 1.27 -7.06 19.47
N GLY A 187 1.80 -6.71 20.64
CA GLY A 187 2.77 -7.50 21.42
C GLY A 187 2.13 -8.58 22.31
N GLY A 188 2.86 -9.68 22.53
CA GLY A 188 2.66 -10.64 23.59
C GLY A 188 1.40 -11.53 23.52
N LYS A 189 0.27 -11.08 24.03
CA LYS A 189 -0.97 -11.89 24.08
C LYS A 189 -1.60 -12.14 22.71
N ASN A 190 -1.52 -11.14 21.83
CA ASN A 190 -2.13 -11.25 20.50
C ASN A 190 -1.36 -12.16 19.54
N THR A 191 -0.04 -12.29 19.72
CA THR A 191 0.76 -13.26 18.93
C THR A 191 0.40 -14.70 19.27
N LYS A 192 0.07 -15.00 20.53
CA LYS A 192 -0.42 -16.33 20.94
C LYS A 192 -1.81 -16.62 20.35
N LEU A 193 -2.73 -15.67 20.44
CA LEU A 193 -4.07 -15.79 19.87
C LEU A 193 -4.03 -16.00 18.35
N MET A 194 -3.15 -15.28 17.65
CA MET A 194 -2.95 -15.43 16.20
C MET A 194 -2.36 -16.81 15.85
N ALA A 195 -1.41 -17.31 16.65
CA ALA A 195 -0.85 -18.65 16.45
C ALA A 195 -1.89 -19.75 16.68
N GLU A 196 -2.74 -19.60 17.70
CA GLU A 196 -3.85 -20.52 17.97
C GLU A 196 -4.92 -20.48 16.86
N TYR A 197 -5.23 -19.29 16.35
CA TYR A 197 -6.14 -19.11 15.22
C TYR A 197 -5.60 -19.79 13.95
N GLN A 198 -4.32 -19.57 13.61
CA GLN A 198 -3.68 -20.23 12.47
C GLN A 198 -3.64 -21.74 12.62
N ALA A 199 -3.30 -22.25 13.82
CA ALA A 199 -3.31 -23.67 14.10
C ALA A 199 -4.72 -24.29 14.03
N ALA A 200 -5.77 -23.53 14.36
CA ALA A 200 -7.15 -23.98 14.20
C ALA A 200 -7.55 -24.01 12.71
N GLN A 201 -7.10 -23.03 11.93
CA GLN A 201 -7.36 -22.96 10.49
C GLN A 201 -6.66 -24.10 9.73
N ASP A 202 -5.41 -24.41 10.10
CA ASP A 202 -4.65 -25.54 9.52
C ASP A 202 -5.28 -26.92 9.83
N ARG A 203 -6.08 -27.02 10.90
CA ARG A 203 -6.83 -28.27 11.23
C ARG A 203 -8.11 -28.43 10.42
N MET A 204 -8.61 -27.36 9.81
CA MET A 204 -9.85 -27.37 9.03
C MET A 204 -9.61 -27.58 7.53
N THR A 205 -8.36 -27.48 7.08
CA THR A 205 -7.91 -27.73 5.71
C THR A 205 -7.19 -29.05 5.57
#